data_370f966d987afb91c9017f7a1808a540
#
_entry.id   370f966d987afb91c9017f7a1808a540
#
_cell.length_a   1.000
_cell.length_b   1.000
_cell.length_c   1.000
_cell.angle_alpha   90.00
_cell.angle_beta   90.00
_cell.angle_gamma   90.00
#
_symmetry.space_group_name_H-M   'P 1'
#
loop_
_entity.id
_entity.type
_entity.pdbx_description
1 polymer ?
#
loop_
_entity_poly.entity_id
_entity_poly.type
_entity_poly.pdbx_seq_one_letter_code
_entity_poly.pdbx_strand_id
1 'polypeptide(L)'
;MIHIGFVHGQFPYGGGEKITSNIAPLLKEMGYAIYVFSSHIHHEQIDEEDKKNITFVDIQKTRLFSSPKVSLVDKVKELKIDILVFIGKSFSAKREKILKQTNCKCIFAHYGATFWQAENHLEDLQVKAKKNFINYLFYKGFKIPLFHIYKRIKVEKYRIIYNTYDAFTVLCEEYKKELTQALGLKDNHKLRAISTPIISAPYNYSLEKEPLIIYVGRMSYVDKRVDRLVSIWEEIYKKFPDWQFVLIGSGKELPNLRTMVKEKNLERITFLGKVEDIFPYYNKAAIFCLSSQMEGQGTVLMEAQQAGVVPIAFDCSAGVRGILSPNGENGILVKPFDMEEYVYKLSMLMNDPQMRKDIQKNILTKAKEYSVEVIVKQWDELFKSVL
;
A
#
# COMPACT_ATOMS: atom_id res chain seq x y z
N MET A 1 26.94 -12.25 12.74
CA MET A 1 25.83 -11.29 12.64
C MET A 1 25.62 -11.06 11.15
N ILE A 2 24.40 -11.18 10.65
CA ILE A 2 24.05 -10.97 9.24
C ILE A 2 23.70 -9.50 9.04
N HIS A 3 24.26 -8.86 8.02
CA HIS A 3 24.10 -7.44 7.72
C HIS A 3 23.09 -7.26 6.58
N ILE A 4 21.97 -6.59 6.86
CA ILE A 4 20.88 -6.34 5.90
C ILE A 4 20.84 -4.86 5.55
N GLY A 5 20.93 -4.53 4.27
CA GLY A 5 20.81 -3.17 3.77
C GLY A 5 19.51 -2.93 3.01
N PHE A 6 18.68 -2.00 3.47
CA PHE A 6 17.48 -1.53 2.75
C PHE A 6 17.83 -0.30 1.90
N VAL A 7 17.53 -0.35 0.61
CA VAL A 7 17.85 0.73 -0.33
C VAL A 7 16.59 1.50 -0.67
N HIS A 8 16.52 2.75 -0.21
CA HIS A 8 15.39 3.66 -0.42
C HIS A 8 15.74 4.81 -1.37
N GLY A 9 14.73 5.42 -1.97
CA GLY A 9 14.89 6.63 -2.76
C GLY A 9 15.13 7.87 -1.92
N GLN A 10 14.47 7.93 -0.76
CA GLN A 10 14.54 8.94 0.29
C GLN A 10 14.16 8.28 1.61
N PHE A 11 14.49 8.91 2.76
CA PHE A 11 14.08 8.44 4.10
C PHE A 11 13.93 9.65 5.03
N PRO A 12 12.91 9.72 5.94
CA PRO A 12 11.94 8.70 6.32
C PRO A 12 10.58 8.76 5.57
N TYR A 13 10.46 9.47 4.47
CA TYR A 13 9.17 9.72 3.81
C TYR A 13 8.74 8.58 2.88
N GLY A 14 7.49 8.10 3.09
CA GLY A 14 6.79 7.16 2.23
C GLY A 14 6.37 5.86 2.94
N GLY A 15 5.57 5.05 2.23
CA GLY A 15 5.05 3.80 2.80
C GLY A 15 6.12 2.72 2.97
N GLY A 16 7.07 2.62 2.02
CA GLY A 16 8.14 1.62 2.09
C GLY A 16 9.14 1.91 3.20
N GLU A 17 9.41 3.18 3.47
CA GLU A 17 10.28 3.66 4.54
C GLU A 17 9.69 3.30 5.90
N LYS A 18 8.39 3.54 6.10
CA LYS A 18 7.68 3.19 7.33
C LYS A 18 7.67 1.67 7.57
N ILE A 19 7.61 0.85 6.51
CA ILE A 19 7.71 -0.60 6.66
C ILE A 19 9.08 -0.98 7.24
N THR A 20 10.16 -0.40 6.70
CA THR A 20 11.52 -0.67 7.19
C THR A 20 11.67 -0.27 8.66
N SER A 21 11.19 0.92 9.06
CA SER A 21 11.16 1.35 10.47
C SER A 21 10.40 0.36 11.35
N ASN A 22 9.24 -0.10 10.92
CA ASN A 22 8.41 -1.00 11.73
C ASN A 22 9.01 -2.39 11.94
N ILE A 23 9.78 -2.92 10.96
CA ILE A 23 10.37 -4.27 11.07
C ILE A 23 11.78 -4.27 11.67
N ALA A 24 12.50 -3.16 11.60
CA ALA A 24 13.91 -3.07 12.01
C ALA A 24 14.15 -3.45 13.49
N PRO A 25 13.32 -3.03 14.47
CA PRO A 25 13.52 -3.40 15.87
C PRO A 25 13.54 -4.92 16.08
N LEU A 26 12.52 -5.61 15.57
CA LEU A 26 12.40 -7.06 15.73
C LEU A 26 13.48 -7.83 14.94
N LEU A 27 13.86 -7.36 13.74
CA LEU A 27 14.98 -7.96 13.01
C LEU A 27 16.28 -7.82 13.78
N LYS A 28 16.51 -6.69 14.45
CA LYS A 28 17.67 -6.49 15.30
C LYS A 28 17.67 -7.43 16.52
N GLU A 29 16.53 -7.62 17.17
CA GLU A 29 16.36 -8.61 18.25
C GLU A 29 16.67 -10.04 17.78
N MET A 30 16.38 -10.36 16.53
CA MET A 30 16.72 -11.64 15.90
C MET A 30 18.21 -11.76 15.51
N GLY A 31 19.04 -10.74 15.78
CA GLY A 31 20.49 -10.78 15.56
C GLY A 31 20.94 -10.23 14.20
N TYR A 32 20.08 -9.49 13.48
CA TYR A 32 20.47 -8.80 12.25
C TYR A 32 21.05 -7.40 12.54
N ALA A 33 22.03 -6.97 11.75
CA ALA A 33 22.45 -5.58 11.70
C ALA A 33 21.73 -4.89 10.53
N ILE A 34 20.97 -3.83 10.82
CA ILE A 34 20.09 -3.17 9.86
C ILE A 34 20.70 -1.86 9.39
N TYR A 35 20.78 -1.69 8.08
CA TYR A 35 21.28 -0.50 7.40
C TYR A 35 20.24 0.06 6.44
N VAL A 36 20.13 1.38 6.38
CA VAL A 36 19.34 2.09 5.36
C VAL A 36 20.26 2.90 4.48
N PHE A 37 20.25 2.60 3.19
CA PHE A 37 20.97 3.32 2.15
C PHE A 37 20.02 4.24 1.40
N SER A 38 20.29 5.54 1.37
CA SER A 38 19.51 6.48 0.57
C SER A 38 20.37 7.63 0.07
N SER A 39 19.95 8.23 -1.06
CA SER A 39 20.56 9.46 -1.57
C SER A 39 19.95 10.74 -0.99
N HIS A 40 18.91 10.61 -0.17
CA HIS A 40 18.20 11.71 0.49
C HIS A 40 17.71 11.22 1.86
N ILE A 41 18.60 11.31 2.86
CA ILE A 41 18.26 11.03 4.25
C ILE A 41 18.01 12.38 4.93
N HIS A 42 16.81 12.54 5.51
CA HIS A 42 16.44 13.72 6.29
C HIS A 42 16.71 13.44 7.77
N HIS A 43 17.99 13.51 8.15
CA HIS A 43 18.46 13.10 9.48
C HIS A 43 17.75 13.79 10.64
N GLU A 44 17.31 15.05 10.45
CA GLU A 44 16.56 15.82 11.43
C GLU A 44 15.13 15.31 11.68
N GLN A 45 14.65 14.43 10.83
CA GLN A 45 13.27 13.89 10.89
C GLN A 45 13.24 12.40 11.23
N ILE A 46 14.40 11.79 11.47
CA ILE A 46 14.50 10.42 11.94
C ILE A 46 14.22 10.41 13.43
N ASP A 47 13.27 9.58 13.85
CA ASP A 47 12.98 9.43 15.27
C ASP A 47 14.10 8.68 16.04
N GLU A 48 14.06 8.77 17.36
CA GLU A 48 15.08 8.17 18.22
C GLU A 48 15.03 6.63 18.23
N GLU A 49 13.88 6.05 17.94
CA GLU A 49 13.73 4.60 17.84
C GLU A 49 14.40 4.06 16.59
N ASP A 50 14.18 4.71 15.45
CA ASP A 50 14.87 4.38 14.21
C ASP A 50 16.40 4.53 14.35
N LYS A 51 16.89 5.60 14.98
CA LYS A 51 18.32 5.80 15.24
C LYS A 51 18.95 4.69 16.11
N LYS A 52 18.19 4.12 17.02
CA LYS A 52 18.65 2.98 17.84
C LYS A 52 18.74 1.67 17.05
N ASN A 53 17.86 1.46 16.09
CA ASN A 53 17.68 0.18 15.43
C ASN A 53 18.32 0.10 14.04
N ILE A 54 18.60 1.26 13.40
CA ILE A 54 19.04 1.36 12.00
C ILE A 54 20.31 2.19 11.91
N THR A 55 21.28 1.69 11.15
CA THR A 55 22.45 2.47 10.73
C THR A 55 22.16 3.14 9.39
N PHE A 56 22.16 4.47 9.37
CA PHE A 56 21.87 5.26 8.16
C PHE A 56 23.12 5.55 7.36
N VAL A 57 23.08 5.31 6.05
CA VAL A 57 24.21 5.46 5.13
C VAL A 57 23.82 6.32 3.93
N ASP A 58 24.37 7.53 3.88
CA ASP A 58 24.18 8.42 2.74
C ASP A 58 24.94 7.91 1.52
N ILE A 59 24.20 7.71 0.41
CA ILE A 59 24.75 7.36 -0.91
C ILE A 59 24.50 8.51 -1.88
N GLN A 60 25.51 9.02 -2.54
CA GLN A 60 25.34 10.15 -3.43
C GLN A 60 24.89 9.73 -4.84
N LYS A 61 23.96 10.50 -5.46
CA LYS A 61 23.67 10.38 -6.89
C LYS A 61 24.87 10.84 -7.71
N THR A 62 25.38 10.00 -8.60
CA THR A 62 26.43 10.39 -9.57
C THR A 62 25.88 11.47 -10.52
N ARG A 63 26.34 12.73 -10.39
CA ARG A 63 26.29 13.75 -11.46
C ARG A 63 27.58 13.71 -12.26
N LEU A 64 27.51 14.01 -13.57
CA LEU A 64 28.60 13.79 -14.54
C LEU A 64 29.92 14.54 -14.26
N PHE A 65 29.99 15.52 -13.34
CA PHE A 65 31.13 16.43 -13.14
C PHE A 65 31.45 16.75 -11.68
N SER A 66 31.37 15.85 -10.73
CA SER A 66 31.72 16.13 -9.32
C SER A 66 32.55 15.04 -8.67
N SER A 67 33.40 15.45 -7.70
CA SER A 67 34.41 14.68 -6.92
C SER A 67 34.03 13.24 -6.52
N PRO A 68 34.98 12.36 -6.13
CA PRO A 68 34.75 10.97 -5.85
C PRO A 68 33.64 10.78 -4.83
N LYS A 69 32.56 10.13 -5.26
CA LYS A 69 31.31 10.01 -4.51
C LYS A 69 31.23 8.64 -3.91
N VAL A 70 30.78 8.58 -2.68
CA VAL A 70 30.52 7.34 -1.95
C VAL A 70 29.50 6.52 -2.75
N SER A 71 29.97 5.48 -3.40
CA SER A 71 29.12 4.60 -4.18
C SER A 71 28.45 3.56 -3.27
N LEU A 72 27.23 3.11 -3.64
CA LEU A 72 26.58 2.01 -2.92
C LEU A 72 27.48 0.76 -2.86
N VAL A 73 28.23 0.46 -3.94
CA VAL A 73 29.14 -0.70 -4.01
C VAL A 73 30.23 -0.62 -2.95
N ASP A 74 30.87 0.55 -2.84
CA ASP A 74 31.98 0.72 -1.91
C ASP A 74 31.50 0.57 -0.47
N LYS A 75 30.33 1.15 -0.15
CA LYS A 75 29.72 0.99 1.17
C LYS A 75 29.24 -0.43 1.47
N VAL A 76 28.73 -1.14 0.48
CA VAL A 76 28.34 -2.54 0.64
C VAL A 76 29.58 -3.41 0.98
N LYS A 77 30.72 -3.15 0.32
CA LYS A 77 31.98 -3.84 0.63
C LYS A 77 32.54 -3.46 2.00
N GLU A 78 32.59 -2.16 2.29
CA GLU A 78 33.11 -1.62 3.56
C GLU A 78 32.34 -2.20 4.76
N LEU A 79 31.00 -2.18 4.68
CA LEU A 79 30.10 -2.61 5.76
C LEU A 79 29.80 -4.13 5.73
N LYS A 80 30.37 -4.85 4.76
CA LYS A 80 30.17 -6.31 4.59
C LYS A 80 28.71 -6.69 4.57
N ILE A 81 27.90 -5.99 3.74
CA ILE A 81 26.47 -6.26 3.63
C ILE A 81 26.25 -7.63 2.98
N ASP A 82 25.51 -8.50 3.64
CA ASP A 82 25.18 -9.84 3.15
C ASP A 82 23.98 -9.82 2.20
N ILE A 83 22.96 -9.02 2.52
CA ILE A 83 21.72 -8.89 1.74
C ILE A 83 21.37 -7.44 1.51
N LEU A 84 21.04 -7.08 0.25
CA LEU A 84 20.44 -5.79 -0.11
C LEU A 84 18.98 -5.98 -0.50
N VAL A 85 18.08 -5.25 0.15
CA VAL A 85 16.65 -5.18 -0.16
C VAL A 85 16.35 -3.86 -0.87
N PHE A 86 15.92 -3.94 -2.12
CA PHE A 86 15.60 -2.77 -2.95
C PHE A 86 14.13 -2.46 -2.92
N ILE A 87 13.77 -1.32 -2.36
CA ILE A 87 12.39 -0.92 -2.12
C ILE A 87 11.83 -0.14 -3.33
N GLY A 88 10.88 -0.76 -4.04
CA GLY A 88 10.02 -0.09 -5.04
C GLY A 88 10.69 0.43 -6.32
N LYS A 89 12.00 0.56 -6.36
CA LYS A 89 12.73 1.03 -7.54
C LYS A 89 13.64 -0.06 -8.08
N SER A 90 13.27 -0.59 -9.26
CA SER A 90 14.14 -1.48 -10.00
C SER A 90 15.40 -0.74 -10.46
N PHE A 91 16.48 -1.43 -10.47
CA PHE A 91 17.76 -0.92 -10.90
C PHE A 91 17.90 -0.83 -12.41
N SER A 92 18.61 0.18 -12.89
CA SER A 92 19.11 0.27 -14.26
C SER A 92 20.30 -0.69 -14.46
N ALA A 93 20.70 -0.96 -15.73
CA ALA A 93 21.82 -1.83 -16.11
C ALA A 93 23.16 -1.52 -15.38
N LYS A 94 23.37 -0.29 -14.87
CA LYS A 94 24.52 0.06 -14.01
C LYS A 94 24.55 -0.74 -12.70
N ARG A 95 23.44 -1.29 -12.26
CA ARG A 95 23.29 -2.02 -11.00
C ARG A 95 23.48 -3.53 -11.14
N GLU A 96 23.29 -4.10 -12.34
CA GLU A 96 23.83 -5.46 -12.63
C GLU A 96 25.35 -5.49 -12.39
N LYS A 97 26.03 -4.36 -12.70
CA LYS A 97 27.47 -4.21 -12.45
C LYS A 97 27.78 -4.20 -10.95
N ILE A 98 26.90 -3.63 -10.12
CA ILE A 98 27.00 -3.64 -8.66
C ILE A 98 26.86 -5.06 -8.12
N LEU A 99 25.83 -5.78 -8.55
CA LEU A 99 25.56 -7.14 -8.12
C LEU A 99 26.73 -8.08 -8.49
N LYS A 100 27.36 -7.87 -9.67
CA LYS A 100 28.53 -8.63 -10.10
C LYS A 100 29.84 -8.27 -9.37
N GLN A 101 29.89 -7.11 -8.71
CA GLN A 101 31.09 -6.64 -7.99
C GLN A 101 31.08 -6.91 -6.48
N THR A 102 29.94 -7.36 -5.96
CA THR A 102 29.78 -7.73 -4.54
C THR A 102 29.22 -9.16 -4.47
N ASN A 103 29.55 -9.88 -3.41
CA ASN A 103 28.95 -11.21 -3.16
C ASN A 103 27.62 -11.12 -2.40
N CYS A 104 27.08 -9.89 -2.20
CA CYS A 104 25.83 -9.74 -1.47
C CYS A 104 24.64 -10.26 -2.26
N LYS A 105 23.69 -10.87 -1.58
CA LYS A 105 22.41 -11.28 -2.13
C LYS A 105 21.49 -10.09 -2.34
N CYS A 106 20.61 -10.17 -3.32
CA CYS A 106 19.75 -9.04 -3.67
C CYS A 106 18.29 -9.46 -3.74
N ILE A 107 17.46 -8.75 -3.00
CA ILE A 107 16.00 -8.92 -2.97
C ILE A 107 15.37 -7.67 -3.56
N PHE A 108 14.41 -7.83 -4.45
CA PHE A 108 13.58 -6.73 -4.91
C PHE A 108 12.23 -6.76 -4.21
N ALA A 109 11.90 -5.72 -3.44
CA ALA A 109 10.62 -5.59 -2.73
C ALA A 109 9.68 -4.63 -3.45
N HIS A 110 8.58 -5.14 -3.98
CA HIS A 110 7.57 -4.38 -4.71
C HIS A 110 6.39 -4.01 -3.83
N TYR A 111 6.32 -2.75 -3.40
CA TYR A 111 5.29 -2.23 -2.50
C TYR A 111 4.16 -1.48 -3.22
N GLY A 112 3.73 -1.97 -4.35
CA GLY A 112 2.63 -1.38 -5.12
C GLY A 112 1.83 -2.42 -5.89
N ALA A 113 0.74 -2.00 -6.51
CA ALA A 113 0.03 -2.83 -7.46
C ALA A 113 0.93 -3.16 -8.66
N THR A 114 0.89 -4.40 -9.14
CA THR A 114 1.85 -4.92 -10.12
C THR A 114 1.88 -4.14 -11.44
N PHE A 115 0.74 -3.66 -11.92
CA PHE A 115 0.64 -2.94 -13.19
C PHE A 115 0.13 -1.50 -13.05
N TRP A 116 0.08 -0.95 -11.83
CA TRP A 116 -0.46 0.38 -11.52
C TRP A 116 0.08 1.52 -12.42
N GLN A 117 1.32 1.41 -12.88
CA GLN A 117 1.91 2.44 -13.73
C GLN A 117 1.36 2.42 -15.15
N ALA A 118 0.88 1.27 -15.64
CA ALA A 118 0.19 1.20 -16.92
C ALA A 118 -1.22 1.80 -16.81
N GLU A 119 -1.88 1.55 -15.69
CA GLU A 119 -3.20 2.09 -15.37
C GLU A 119 -3.17 3.60 -15.17
N ASN A 120 -2.23 4.12 -14.37
CA ASN A 120 -2.03 5.57 -14.17
C ASN A 120 -1.74 6.31 -15.48
N HIS A 121 -0.96 5.71 -16.37
CA HIS A 121 -0.67 6.36 -17.64
C HIS A 121 -1.92 6.52 -18.51
N LEU A 122 -2.84 5.55 -18.45
CA LEU A 122 -4.14 5.66 -19.11
C LEU A 122 -5.03 6.72 -18.48
N GLU A 123 -5.01 6.86 -17.15
CA GLU A 123 -5.76 7.91 -16.46
C GLU A 123 -5.24 9.30 -16.80
N ASP A 124 -3.92 9.50 -16.85
CA ASP A 124 -3.32 10.75 -17.32
C ASP A 124 -3.75 11.11 -18.75
N LEU A 125 -3.82 10.12 -19.63
CA LEU A 125 -4.33 10.31 -20.98
C LEU A 125 -5.83 10.64 -20.99
N GLN A 126 -6.62 10.03 -20.12
CA GLN A 126 -8.05 10.32 -19.96
C GLN A 126 -8.29 11.74 -19.45
N VAL A 127 -7.50 12.20 -18.48
CA VAL A 127 -7.57 13.58 -17.98
C VAL A 127 -7.21 14.59 -19.10
N LYS A 128 -6.18 14.30 -19.89
CA LYS A 128 -5.80 15.12 -21.04
C LYS A 128 -6.89 15.11 -22.13
N ALA A 129 -7.55 13.97 -22.33
CA ALA A 129 -8.64 13.82 -23.30
C ALA A 129 -9.85 14.71 -22.96
N LYS A 130 -10.14 14.94 -21.69
CA LYS A 130 -11.24 15.84 -21.26
C LYS A 130 -11.00 17.32 -21.64
N LYS A 131 -9.75 17.71 -21.93
CA LYS A 131 -9.37 19.09 -22.22
C LYS A 131 -9.40 19.45 -23.71
N ASN A 132 -9.38 18.46 -24.61
CA ASN A 132 -9.26 18.70 -26.05
C ASN A 132 -9.89 17.53 -26.83
N PHE A 133 -10.72 17.85 -27.85
CA PHE A 133 -11.40 16.86 -28.69
C PHE A 133 -10.46 15.91 -29.44
N ILE A 134 -9.30 16.40 -29.88
CA ILE A 134 -8.29 15.58 -30.56
C ILE A 134 -7.71 14.55 -29.59
N ASN A 135 -7.38 14.98 -28.38
CA ASN A 135 -6.91 14.09 -27.32
C ASN A 135 -7.97 13.05 -26.92
N TYR A 136 -9.24 13.43 -26.96
CA TYR A 136 -10.36 12.51 -26.70
C TYR A 136 -10.45 11.41 -27.77
N LEU A 137 -10.37 11.76 -29.06
CA LEU A 137 -10.36 10.78 -30.15
C LEU A 137 -9.15 9.85 -30.06
N PHE A 138 -7.97 10.42 -29.80
CA PHE A 138 -6.74 9.65 -29.58
C PHE A 138 -6.90 8.68 -28.40
N TYR A 139 -7.37 9.14 -27.24
CA TYR A 139 -7.62 8.29 -26.07
C TYR A 139 -8.62 7.18 -26.39
N LYS A 140 -9.75 7.51 -27.03
CA LYS A 140 -10.79 6.54 -27.37
C LYS A 140 -10.28 5.46 -28.33
N GLY A 141 -9.46 5.84 -29.33
CA GLY A 141 -8.92 4.91 -30.33
C GLY A 141 -7.74 4.06 -29.83
N PHE A 142 -6.90 4.62 -28.98
CA PHE A 142 -5.60 4.01 -28.61
C PHE A 142 -5.50 3.52 -27.17
N LYS A 143 -6.50 3.76 -26.30
CA LYS A 143 -6.39 3.38 -24.88
C LYS A 143 -6.08 1.89 -24.69
N ILE A 144 -6.73 0.99 -25.41
CA ILE A 144 -6.54 -0.46 -25.29
C ILE A 144 -5.16 -0.88 -25.83
N PRO A 145 -4.75 -0.53 -27.07
CA PRO A 145 -3.40 -0.80 -27.55
C PRO A 145 -2.32 -0.24 -26.64
N LEU A 146 -2.44 1.00 -26.18
CA LEU A 146 -1.46 1.62 -25.27
C LEU A 146 -1.35 0.87 -23.95
N PHE A 147 -2.47 0.45 -23.35
CA PHE A 147 -2.46 -0.35 -22.14
C PHE A 147 -1.65 -1.63 -22.32
N HIS A 148 -1.91 -2.37 -23.41
CA HIS A 148 -1.19 -3.61 -23.70
C HIS A 148 0.30 -3.37 -23.94
N ILE A 149 0.68 -2.28 -24.63
CA ILE A 149 2.08 -1.90 -24.84
C ILE A 149 2.75 -1.60 -23.49
N TYR A 150 2.15 -0.75 -22.64
CA TYR A 150 2.71 -0.42 -21.34
C TYR A 150 2.79 -1.64 -20.42
N LYS A 151 1.75 -2.48 -20.41
CA LYS A 151 1.74 -3.73 -19.66
C LYS A 151 2.87 -4.64 -20.12
N ARG A 152 3.08 -4.80 -21.43
CA ARG A 152 4.18 -5.59 -21.98
C ARG A 152 5.55 -5.07 -21.58
N ILE A 153 5.77 -3.75 -21.65
CA ILE A 153 7.01 -3.11 -21.17
C ILE A 153 7.25 -3.40 -19.69
N LYS A 154 6.19 -3.41 -18.87
CA LYS A 154 6.28 -3.73 -17.45
C LYS A 154 6.59 -5.21 -17.21
N VAL A 155 5.96 -6.10 -17.95
CA VAL A 155 6.24 -7.54 -17.91
C VAL A 155 7.73 -7.80 -18.17
N GLU A 156 8.30 -7.17 -19.21
CA GLU A 156 9.73 -7.33 -19.52
C GLU A 156 10.64 -6.78 -18.39
N LYS A 157 10.27 -5.65 -17.77
CA LYS A 157 11.00 -5.14 -16.60
C LYS A 157 10.95 -6.11 -15.42
N TYR A 158 9.78 -6.68 -15.13
CA TYR A 158 9.63 -7.68 -14.07
C TYR A 158 10.38 -8.98 -14.40
N ARG A 159 10.42 -9.37 -15.67
CA ARG A 159 11.22 -10.52 -16.14
C ARG A 159 12.71 -10.31 -15.88
N ILE A 160 13.23 -9.12 -16.18
CA ILE A 160 14.62 -8.75 -15.89
C ILE A 160 14.88 -8.83 -14.37
N ILE A 161 13.97 -8.27 -13.56
CA ILE A 161 14.08 -8.32 -12.09
C ILE A 161 14.10 -9.77 -11.61
N TYR A 162 13.14 -10.58 -12.03
CA TYR A 162 13.03 -11.98 -11.63
C TYR A 162 14.28 -12.79 -11.98
N ASN A 163 14.89 -12.55 -13.14
CA ASN A 163 16.11 -13.24 -13.59
C ASN A 163 17.37 -12.74 -12.87
N THR A 164 17.40 -11.48 -12.46
CA THR A 164 18.61 -10.82 -11.93
C THR A 164 18.72 -10.90 -10.41
N TYR A 165 17.58 -10.88 -9.69
CA TYR A 165 17.57 -10.87 -8.23
C TYR A 165 17.51 -12.30 -7.66
N ASP A 166 18.00 -12.48 -6.43
CA ASP A 166 17.90 -13.76 -5.70
C ASP A 166 16.46 -14.02 -5.24
N ALA A 167 15.72 -12.97 -4.86
CA ALA A 167 14.29 -13.04 -4.59
C ALA A 167 13.55 -11.78 -5.01
N PHE A 168 12.23 -11.92 -5.20
CA PHE A 168 11.32 -10.85 -5.57
C PHE A 168 10.07 -10.93 -4.70
N THR A 169 9.82 -9.91 -3.84
CA THR A 169 8.63 -9.88 -2.98
C THR A 169 7.52 -9.02 -3.57
N VAL A 170 6.30 -9.45 -3.35
CA VAL A 170 5.04 -8.74 -3.62
C VAL A 170 4.17 -8.73 -2.38
N LEU A 171 3.14 -7.89 -2.33
CA LEU A 171 2.37 -7.64 -1.12
C LEU A 171 1.37 -8.74 -0.72
N CYS A 172 0.96 -9.60 -1.65
CA CYS A 172 0.00 -10.68 -1.39
C CYS A 172 0.10 -11.81 -2.42
N GLU A 173 -0.52 -12.95 -2.13
CA GLU A 173 -0.54 -14.12 -3.02
C GLU A 173 -1.25 -13.83 -4.35
N GLU A 174 -2.23 -12.93 -4.36
CA GLU A 174 -2.92 -12.51 -5.58
C GLU A 174 -1.95 -11.81 -6.55
N TYR A 175 -1.09 -10.91 -6.07
CA TYR A 175 -0.04 -10.30 -6.89
C TYR A 175 1.01 -11.32 -7.34
N LYS A 176 1.34 -12.29 -6.49
CA LYS A 176 2.24 -13.38 -6.87
C LYS A 176 1.66 -14.21 -8.01
N LYS A 177 0.37 -14.56 -7.95
CA LYS A 177 -0.36 -15.25 -9.02
C LYS A 177 -0.38 -14.40 -10.30
N GLU A 178 -0.70 -13.11 -10.21
CA GLU A 178 -0.67 -12.18 -11.36
C GLU A 178 0.69 -12.15 -12.04
N LEU A 179 1.78 -12.01 -11.28
CA LEU A 179 3.13 -11.98 -11.84
C LEU A 179 3.54 -13.33 -12.40
N THR A 180 3.27 -14.42 -11.72
CA THR A 180 3.54 -15.77 -12.21
C THR A 180 2.90 -15.99 -13.58
N GLN A 181 1.64 -15.61 -13.72
CA GLN A 181 0.90 -15.71 -14.98
C GLN A 181 1.44 -14.76 -16.06
N ALA A 182 1.65 -13.48 -15.70
CA ALA A 182 2.13 -12.48 -16.64
C ALA A 182 3.54 -12.75 -17.17
N LEU A 183 4.41 -13.33 -16.35
CA LEU A 183 5.76 -13.73 -16.72
C LEU A 183 5.83 -15.09 -17.39
N GLY A 184 4.75 -15.88 -17.35
CA GLY A 184 4.73 -17.25 -17.89
C GLY A 184 5.66 -18.21 -17.14
N LEU A 185 5.76 -18.04 -15.81
CA LEU A 185 6.67 -18.83 -14.99
C LEU A 185 6.10 -20.24 -14.74
N LYS A 186 6.87 -21.26 -15.05
CA LYS A 186 6.58 -22.64 -14.64
C LYS A 186 6.96 -22.88 -13.17
N ASP A 187 8.05 -22.25 -12.75
CA ASP A 187 8.54 -22.22 -11.38
C ASP A 187 8.61 -20.76 -10.89
N ASN A 188 8.05 -20.49 -9.74
CA ASN A 188 7.99 -19.16 -9.13
C ASN A 188 8.72 -19.10 -7.78
N HIS A 189 9.69 -19.99 -7.53
CA HIS A 189 10.39 -20.11 -6.24
C HIS A 189 11.05 -18.81 -5.76
N LYS A 190 11.40 -17.88 -6.66
CA LYS A 190 11.94 -16.57 -6.27
C LYS A 190 10.85 -15.56 -5.87
N LEU A 191 9.58 -15.78 -6.25
CA LEU A 191 8.48 -14.90 -5.84
C LEU A 191 8.01 -15.25 -4.44
N ARG A 192 7.93 -14.24 -3.58
CA ARG A 192 7.39 -14.35 -2.21
C ARG A 192 6.29 -13.31 -2.00
N ALA A 193 5.21 -13.71 -1.38
CA ALA A 193 4.19 -12.78 -0.89
C ALA A 193 4.54 -12.42 0.56
N ILE A 194 4.91 -11.17 0.78
CA ILE A 194 5.18 -10.62 2.13
C ILE A 194 4.39 -9.31 2.23
N SER A 195 3.42 -9.30 3.12
CA SER A 195 2.51 -8.17 3.34
C SER A 195 3.22 -6.99 4.00
N THR A 196 2.59 -5.82 3.91
CA THR A 196 2.92 -4.70 4.79
C THR A 196 2.53 -5.04 6.21
N PRO A 197 3.39 -4.84 7.22
CA PRO A 197 3.01 -5.01 8.61
C PRO A 197 2.08 -3.88 9.06
N ILE A 198 1.14 -4.19 9.95
CA ILE A 198 0.37 -3.19 10.70
C ILE A 198 0.91 -3.08 12.12
N ILE A 199 0.98 -1.85 12.63
CA ILE A 199 1.37 -1.59 14.00
C ILE A 199 0.22 -2.00 14.90
N SER A 200 0.52 -2.74 15.97
CA SER A 200 -0.46 -3.06 16.99
C SER A 200 -0.98 -1.79 17.66
N ALA A 201 -2.30 -1.74 17.88
CA ALA A 201 -2.88 -0.65 18.65
C ALA A 201 -2.28 -0.63 20.06
N PRO A 202 -2.12 0.56 20.67
CA PRO A 202 -1.59 0.69 22.02
C PRO A 202 -2.56 0.14 23.09
N TYR A 203 -3.79 -0.20 22.72
CA TYR A 203 -4.83 -0.75 23.59
C TYR A 203 -5.77 -1.69 22.83
N ASN A 204 -6.53 -2.50 23.56
CA ASN A 204 -7.54 -3.36 22.97
C ASN A 204 -8.74 -2.54 22.47
N TYR A 205 -9.17 -2.80 21.24
CA TYR A 205 -10.37 -2.19 20.69
C TYR A 205 -11.64 -2.76 21.33
N SER A 206 -12.65 -1.90 21.49
CA SER A 206 -14.01 -2.33 21.82
C SER A 206 -14.61 -3.16 20.69
N LEU A 207 -15.27 -4.26 21.04
CA LEU A 207 -16.07 -5.05 20.09
C LEU A 207 -17.48 -4.48 19.93
N GLU A 208 -17.95 -3.68 20.87
CA GLU A 208 -19.19 -2.91 20.76
C GLU A 208 -18.93 -1.65 19.92
N LYS A 209 -19.69 -1.49 18.84
CA LYS A 209 -19.50 -0.42 17.85
C LYS A 209 -20.70 0.50 17.78
N GLU A 210 -20.44 1.78 17.56
CA GLU A 210 -21.45 2.81 17.34
C GLU A 210 -21.94 2.76 15.85
N PRO A 211 -23.14 3.30 15.53
CA PRO A 211 -23.62 3.43 14.16
C PRO A 211 -22.81 4.52 13.41
N LEU A 212 -21.54 4.29 13.27
CA LEU A 212 -20.54 5.18 12.72
C LEU A 212 -19.81 4.52 11.54
N ILE A 213 -19.83 5.21 10.41
CA ILE A 213 -19.01 4.89 9.25
C ILE A 213 -17.78 5.79 9.29
N ILE A 214 -16.60 5.23 8.98
CA ILE A 214 -15.38 6.02 8.82
C ILE A 214 -14.72 5.79 7.47
N TYR A 215 -14.03 6.82 7.00
CA TYR A 215 -13.00 6.77 5.98
C TYR A 215 -11.72 7.36 6.57
N VAL A 216 -10.59 6.72 6.31
CA VAL A 216 -9.27 7.21 6.71
C VAL A 216 -8.35 7.22 5.50
N GLY A 217 -7.81 8.39 5.16
CA GLY A 217 -6.87 8.47 4.05
C GLY A 217 -6.73 9.85 3.45
N ARG A 218 -5.86 9.92 2.44
CA ARG A 218 -5.63 11.15 1.70
C ARG A 218 -6.86 11.52 0.85
N MET A 219 -7.27 12.77 0.90
CA MET A 219 -8.35 13.32 0.08
C MET A 219 -7.82 13.65 -1.33
N SER A 220 -7.87 12.67 -2.22
CA SER A 220 -7.33 12.73 -3.59
C SER A 220 -8.34 12.19 -4.59
N TYR A 221 -8.48 12.88 -5.72
CA TYR A 221 -9.36 12.47 -6.82
C TYR A 221 -8.73 11.33 -7.64
N VAL A 222 -7.40 11.33 -7.81
CA VAL A 222 -6.71 10.41 -8.72
C VAL A 222 -6.78 8.96 -8.21
N ASP A 223 -6.47 8.75 -6.94
CA ASP A 223 -6.32 7.41 -6.37
C ASP A 223 -7.40 7.04 -5.36
N LYS A 224 -7.84 7.98 -4.50
CA LYS A 224 -8.75 7.67 -3.38
C LYS A 224 -10.23 7.85 -3.68
N ARG A 225 -10.58 8.75 -4.61
CA ARG A 225 -11.95 8.97 -5.09
C ARG A 225 -12.98 9.11 -3.97
N VAL A 226 -12.66 9.96 -2.98
CA VAL A 226 -13.53 10.21 -1.82
C VAL A 226 -14.85 10.88 -2.23
N ASP A 227 -14.90 11.52 -3.39
CA ASP A 227 -16.10 12.01 -4.04
C ASP A 227 -17.20 10.93 -4.18
N ARG A 228 -16.80 9.67 -4.46
CA ARG A 228 -17.73 8.53 -4.53
C ARG A 228 -18.39 8.26 -3.18
N LEU A 229 -17.65 8.37 -2.06
CA LEU A 229 -18.22 8.16 -0.72
C LEU A 229 -19.25 9.23 -0.36
N VAL A 230 -19.04 10.48 -0.78
CA VAL A 230 -20.03 11.55 -0.62
C VAL A 230 -21.29 11.24 -1.43
N SER A 231 -21.15 10.76 -2.67
CA SER A 231 -22.29 10.36 -3.50
C SER A 231 -23.02 9.14 -2.95
N ILE A 232 -22.30 8.13 -2.42
CA ILE A 232 -22.91 6.97 -1.76
C ILE A 232 -23.69 7.40 -0.52
N TRP A 233 -23.15 8.33 0.30
CA TRP A 233 -23.84 8.84 1.47
C TRP A 233 -25.11 9.60 1.11
N GLU A 234 -25.11 10.39 0.04
CA GLU A 234 -26.28 11.07 -0.50
C GLU A 234 -27.46 10.13 -0.76
N GLU A 235 -27.20 8.94 -1.27
CA GLU A 235 -28.25 7.95 -1.61
C GLU A 235 -28.89 7.28 -0.37
N ILE A 236 -28.17 7.26 0.76
CA ILE A 236 -28.58 6.42 1.89
C ILE A 236 -28.85 7.18 3.18
N TYR A 237 -28.30 8.38 3.41
CA TYR A 237 -28.30 9.04 4.73
C TYR A 237 -29.70 9.26 5.31
N LYS A 238 -30.71 9.54 4.46
CA LYS A 238 -32.09 9.74 4.90
C LYS A 238 -32.75 8.44 5.40
N LYS A 239 -32.32 7.29 4.86
CA LYS A 239 -32.86 5.97 5.25
C LYS A 239 -32.27 5.47 6.57
N PHE A 240 -31.17 6.06 7.01
CA PHE A 240 -30.42 5.64 8.20
C PHE A 240 -30.15 6.85 9.13
N PRO A 241 -31.18 7.36 9.83
CA PRO A 241 -31.06 8.60 10.60
C PRO A 241 -30.11 8.52 11.79
N ASP A 242 -29.86 7.33 12.34
CA ASP A 242 -28.97 7.13 13.48
C ASP A 242 -27.49 7.03 13.11
N TRP A 243 -27.18 6.86 11.80
CA TRP A 243 -25.83 6.69 11.33
C TRP A 243 -25.13 8.02 11.03
N GLN A 244 -23.84 8.05 11.32
CA GLN A 244 -22.94 9.15 11.03
C GLN A 244 -21.82 8.69 10.10
N PHE A 245 -21.28 9.60 9.29
CA PHE A 245 -20.15 9.35 8.43
C PHE A 245 -19.01 10.35 8.72
N VAL A 246 -17.86 9.85 9.15
CA VAL A 246 -16.69 10.67 9.48
C VAL A 246 -15.56 10.36 8.50
N LEU A 247 -15.10 11.40 7.80
CA LEU A 247 -14.00 11.33 6.85
C LEU A 247 -12.76 11.97 7.46
N ILE A 248 -11.70 11.17 7.61
CA ILE A 248 -10.47 11.55 8.31
C ILE A 248 -9.31 11.59 7.33
N GLY A 249 -8.62 12.70 7.31
CA GLY A 249 -7.47 12.92 6.46
C GLY A 249 -7.46 14.28 5.78
N SER A 250 -6.44 14.53 5.00
CA SER A 250 -6.26 15.79 4.27
C SER A 250 -5.86 15.53 2.82
N GLY A 251 -5.92 16.54 1.99
CA GLY A 251 -5.52 16.47 0.60
C GLY A 251 -6.11 17.58 -0.25
N LYS A 252 -5.68 17.63 -1.50
CA LYS A 252 -6.06 18.71 -2.43
C LYS A 252 -7.57 18.80 -2.70
N GLU A 253 -8.27 17.66 -2.55
CA GLU A 253 -9.71 17.59 -2.83
C GLU A 253 -10.60 17.95 -1.65
N LEU A 254 -10.06 18.12 -0.44
CA LEU A 254 -10.86 18.41 0.75
C LEU A 254 -11.78 19.65 0.60
N PRO A 255 -11.33 20.79 0.01
CA PRO A 255 -12.21 21.92 -0.22
C PRO A 255 -13.39 21.59 -1.16
N ASN A 256 -13.13 20.88 -2.26
CA ASN A 256 -14.14 20.47 -3.22
C ASN A 256 -15.18 19.53 -2.60
N LEU A 257 -14.73 18.58 -1.78
CA LEU A 257 -15.59 17.63 -1.08
C LEU A 257 -16.52 18.35 -0.07
N ARG A 258 -16.01 19.35 0.67
CA ARG A 258 -16.82 20.17 1.56
C ARG A 258 -17.87 20.98 0.81
N THR A 259 -17.51 21.55 -0.34
CA THR A 259 -18.43 22.25 -1.23
C THR A 259 -19.54 21.31 -1.71
N MET A 260 -19.17 20.11 -2.18
CA MET A 260 -20.13 19.09 -2.62
C MET A 260 -21.14 18.72 -1.53
N VAL A 261 -20.70 18.52 -0.30
CA VAL A 261 -21.57 18.23 0.85
C VAL A 261 -22.53 19.38 1.13
N LYS A 262 -22.03 20.64 1.07
CA LYS A 262 -22.83 21.85 1.30
C LYS A 262 -23.89 22.04 0.21
N GLU A 263 -23.50 21.93 -1.07
CA GLU A 263 -24.40 22.10 -2.21
C GLU A 263 -25.55 21.07 -2.23
N LYS A 264 -25.23 19.85 -1.79
CA LYS A 264 -26.22 18.75 -1.70
C LYS A 264 -27.00 18.73 -0.37
N ASN A 265 -26.73 19.67 0.54
CA ASN A 265 -27.34 19.75 1.87
C ASN A 265 -27.28 18.41 2.63
N LEU A 266 -26.13 17.72 2.57
CA LEU A 266 -25.96 16.43 3.25
C LEU A 266 -25.72 16.63 4.74
N GLU A 267 -26.43 15.85 5.54
CA GLU A 267 -26.34 15.87 7.00
C GLU A 267 -25.53 14.66 7.52
N ARG A 268 -25.07 14.75 8.77
CA ARG A 268 -24.36 13.68 9.48
C ARG A 268 -23.12 13.13 8.76
N ILE A 269 -22.49 13.98 7.94
CA ILE A 269 -21.20 13.73 7.30
C ILE A 269 -20.22 14.83 7.73
N THR A 270 -19.05 14.43 8.24
CA THR A 270 -18.07 15.34 8.83
C THR A 270 -16.67 15.09 8.31
N PHE A 271 -15.94 16.17 7.99
CA PHE A 271 -14.52 16.12 7.60
C PHE A 271 -13.66 16.65 8.75
N LEU A 272 -12.90 15.78 9.40
CA LEU A 272 -12.06 16.14 10.55
C LEU A 272 -10.69 16.71 10.14
N GLY A 273 -10.29 16.53 8.88
CA GLY A 273 -8.92 16.83 8.48
C GLY A 273 -7.91 15.78 8.99
N LYS A 274 -6.66 16.18 9.12
CA LYS A 274 -5.62 15.32 9.69
C LYS A 274 -5.76 15.30 11.22
N VAL A 275 -5.89 14.12 11.80
CA VAL A 275 -5.91 13.91 13.26
C VAL A 275 -4.56 13.33 13.70
N GLU A 276 -4.16 13.60 14.94
CA GLU A 276 -2.94 13.05 15.53
C GLU A 276 -3.13 11.59 15.94
N ASP A 277 -4.24 11.29 16.58
CA ASP A 277 -4.62 9.95 17.01
C ASP A 277 -5.88 9.47 16.28
N ILE A 278 -5.73 8.40 15.51
CA ILE A 278 -6.80 7.78 14.73
C ILE A 278 -7.53 6.67 15.51
N PHE A 279 -6.90 6.12 16.53
CA PHE A 279 -7.41 4.95 17.25
C PHE A 279 -8.78 5.14 17.89
N PRO A 280 -9.15 6.30 18.49
CA PRO A 280 -10.49 6.53 19.02
C PRO A 280 -11.61 6.36 17.99
N TYR A 281 -11.35 6.70 16.72
CA TYR A 281 -12.33 6.56 15.64
C TYR A 281 -12.47 5.10 15.20
N TYR A 282 -11.37 4.37 15.05
CA TYR A 282 -11.42 2.94 14.81
C TYR A 282 -12.08 2.19 15.97
N ASN A 283 -11.91 2.64 17.21
CA ASN A 283 -12.51 2.01 18.37
C ASN A 283 -14.04 2.06 18.32
N LYS A 284 -14.62 3.16 17.86
CA LYS A 284 -16.07 3.41 17.84
C LYS A 284 -16.76 2.93 16.56
N ALA A 285 -16.10 3.04 15.41
CA ALA A 285 -16.72 2.80 14.12
C ALA A 285 -17.17 1.36 13.93
N ALA A 286 -18.36 1.18 13.33
CA ALA A 286 -18.86 -0.13 12.91
C ALA A 286 -18.42 -0.52 11.50
N ILE A 287 -18.32 0.45 10.59
CA ILE A 287 -18.03 0.21 9.17
C ILE A 287 -16.91 1.15 8.71
N PHE A 288 -15.98 0.59 7.92
CA PHE A 288 -14.94 1.32 7.22
C PHE A 288 -15.22 1.30 5.71
N CYS A 289 -15.31 2.48 5.09
CA CYS A 289 -15.56 2.60 3.66
C CYS A 289 -14.30 3.01 2.89
N LEU A 290 -13.97 2.28 1.80
CA LEU A 290 -12.91 2.63 0.87
C LEU A 290 -13.44 2.69 -0.57
N SER A 291 -13.25 3.83 -1.24
CA SER A 291 -13.73 4.07 -2.62
C SER A 291 -12.62 4.22 -3.65
N SER A 292 -11.41 3.81 -3.30
CA SER A 292 -10.21 4.03 -4.10
C SER A 292 -10.35 3.51 -5.53
N GLN A 293 -9.79 4.28 -6.46
CA GLN A 293 -9.59 3.86 -7.86
C GLN A 293 -8.47 2.83 -7.94
N MET A 294 -7.47 2.97 -7.04
CA MET A 294 -6.29 2.10 -7.03
C MET A 294 -5.67 2.06 -5.64
N GLU A 295 -5.24 0.88 -5.24
CA GLU A 295 -4.48 0.62 -4.02
C GLU A 295 -3.31 -0.32 -4.28
N GLY A 296 -2.20 -0.10 -3.59
CA GLY A 296 -1.14 -1.11 -3.53
C GLY A 296 -1.61 -2.33 -2.74
N GLN A 297 -1.91 -2.12 -1.48
CA GLN A 297 -2.50 -3.13 -0.60
C GLN A 297 -3.72 -2.58 0.14
N GLY A 298 -3.70 -1.31 0.57
CA GLY A 298 -4.78 -0.71 1.34
C GLY A 298 -4.63 -1.00 2.84
N THR A 299 -3.51 -0.59 3.43
CA THR A 299 -3.19 -0.83 4.86
C THR A 299 -4.29 -0.39 5.81
N VAL A 300 -5.02 0.66 5.47
CA VAL A 300 -6.19 1.15 6.24
C VAL A 300 -7.31 0.11 6.36
N LEU A 301 -7.43 -0.83 5.41
CA LEU A 301 -8.36 -1.96 5.52
C LEU A 301 -7.90 -2.95 6.57
N MET A 302 -6.59 -3.22 6.65
CA MET A 302 -6.01 -4.09 7.67
C MET A 302 -6.10 -3.45 9.06
N GLU A 303 -5.89 -2.13 9.15
CA GLU A 303 -6.10 -1.36 10.39
C GLU A 303 -7.58 -1.44 10.85
N ALA A 304 -8.52 -1.30 9.91
CA ALA A 304 -9.94 -1.49 10.21
C ALA A 304 -10.24 -2.91 10.71
N GLN A 305 -9.70 -3.94 10.06
CA GLN A 305 -9.85 -5.34 10.48
C GLN A 305 -9.27 -5.56 11.89
N GLN A 306 -8.08 -5.03 12.19
CA GLN A 306 -7.46 -5.12 13.51
C GLN A 306 -8.35 -4.51 14.60
N ALA A 307 -9.03 -3.42 14.27
CA ALA A 307 -9.94 -2.73 15.17
C ALA A 307 -11.34 -3.36 15.25
N GLY A 308 -11.62 -4.42 14.51
CA GLY A 308 -12.95 -5.03 14.44
C GLY A 308 -13.99 -4.14 13.73
N VAL A 309 -13.55 -3.26 12.83
CA VAL A 309 -14.40 -2.40 12.00
C VAL A 309 -14.60 -3.07 10.66
N VAL A 310 -15.84 -3.34 10.27
CA VAL A 310 -16.16 -4.10 9.05
C VAL A 310 -15.80 -3.29 7.80
N PRO A 311 -14.82 -3.72 6.99
CA PRO A 311 -14.43 -2.97 5.81
C PRO A 311 -15.32 -3.31 4.59
N ILE A 312 -15.64 -2.28 3.82
CA ILE A 312 -16.26 -2.39 2.49
C ILE A 312 -15.44 -1.58 1.48
N ALA A 313 -15.12 -2.19 0.33
CA ALA A 313 -14.32 -1.54 -0.70
C ALA A 313 -14.68 -2.02 -2.11
N PHE A 314 -14.42 -1.18 -3.12
CA PHE A 314 -14.36 -1.66 -4.50
C PHE A 314 -13.20 -2.66 -4.68
N ASP A 315 -13.41 -3.71 -5.45
CA ASP A 315 -12.36 -4.65 -5.90
C ASP A 315 -11.45 -3.96 -6.93
N CYS A 316 -10.74 -2.93 -6.49
CA CYS A 316 -9.93 -2.07 -7.34
C CYS A 316 -8.50 -2.58 -7.56
N SER A 317 -8.07 -3.61 -6.82
CA SER A 317 -6.73 -4.20 -6.95
C SER A 317 -6.64 -5.57 -6.30
N ALA A 318 -5.65 -6.36 -6.73
CA ALA A 318 -5.35 -7.64 -6.10
C ALA A 318 -5.00 -7.51 -4.60
N GLY A 319 -4.39 -6.38 -4.19
CA GLY A 319 -4.11 -6.09 -2.79
C GLY A 319 -5.37 -5.96 -1.94
N VAL A 320 -6.36 -5.19 -2.40
CA VAL A 320 -7.67 -5.06 -1.72
C VAL A 320 -8.40 -6.40 -1.69
N ARG A 321 -8.37 -7.12 -2.82
CA ARG A 321 -8.98 -8.46 -2.92
C ARG A 321 -8.36 -9.43 -1.93
N GLY A 322 -7.02 -9.45 -1.79
CA GLY A 322 -6.31 -10.33 -0.86
C GLY A 322 -6.65 -10.06 0.61
N ILE A 323 -6.93 -8.82 0.99
CA ILE A 323 -7.34 -8.46 2.35
C ILE A 323 -8.78 -8.88 2.64
N LEU A 324 -9.71 -8.59 1.71
CA LEU A 324 -11.14 -8.76 1.94
C LEU A 324 -11.68 -10.15 1.53
N SER A 325 -10.85 -11.02 0.95
CA SER A 325 -11.27 -12.38 0.60
C SER A 325 -11.14 -13.34 1.78
N PRO A 326 -12.09 -14.32 1.92
CA PRO A 326 -13.30 -14.47 1.13
C PRO A 326 -14.30 -13.34 1.33
N ASN A 327 -14.98 -12.94 0.23
CA ASN A 327 -15.98 -11.87 0.28
C ASN A 327 -17.16 -12.24 1.18
N GLY A 328 -17.53 -11.33 2.10
CA GLY A 328 -18.55 -11.57 3.12
C GLY A 328 -18.01 -12.16 4.43
N GLU A 329 -16.76 -12.67 4.44
CA GLU A 329 -16.10 -13.18 5.64
C GLU A 329 -15.07 -12.19 6.20
N ASN A 330 -14.17 -11.69 5.37
CA ASN A 330 -13.11 -10.77 5.78
C ASN A 330 -13.40 -9.30 5.45
N GLY A 331 -14.63 -9.00 5.07
CA GLY A 331 -15.12 -7.71 4.64
C GLY A 331 -15.96 -7.83 3.38
N ILE A 332 -16.37 -6.72 2.82
CA ILE A 332 -17.25 -6.67 1.66
C ILE A 332 -16.51 -6.14 0.43
N LEU A 333 -16.37 -6.97 -0.59
CA LEU A 333 -15.92 -6.57 -1.93
C LEU A 333 -17.10 -6.17 -2.79
N VAL A 334 -16.98 -5.05 -3.45
CA VAL A 334 -17.93 -4.51 -4.42
C VAL A 334 -17.28 -4.56 -5.79
N LYS A 335 -18.05 -4.88 -6.84
CA LYS A 335 -17.53 -4.83 -8.22
C LYS A 335 -16.85 -3.48 -8.51
N PRO A 336 -15.77 -3.47 -9.32
CA PRO A 336 -15.05 -2.25 -9.58
C PRO A 336 -15.96 -1.12 -10.04
N PHE A 337 -16.08 -0.10 -9.19
CA PHE A 337 -16.77 1.17 -9.42
C PHE A 337 -18.30 1.09 -9.65
N ASP A 338 -18.92 -0.05 -9.29
CA ASP A 338 -20.38 -0.22 -9.26
C ASP A 338 -20.95 0.48 -8.02
N MET A 339 -21.41 1.71 -8.22
CA MET A 339 -21.94 2.57 -7.16
C MET A 339 -23.25 2.02 -6.57
N GLU A 340 -24.12 1.44 -7.40
CA GLU A 340 -25.39 0.88 -6.97
C GLU A 340 -25.17 -0.34 -6.08
N GLU A 341 -24.27 -1.25 -6.47
CA GLU A 341 -23.87 -2.39 -5.64
C GLU A 341 -23.24 -1.95 -4.32
N TYR A 342 -22.44 -0.84 -4.33
CA TYR A 342 -21.85 -0.31 -3.10
C TYR A 342 -22.91 0.21 -2.14
N VAL A 343 -23.85 1.01 -2.63
CA VAL A 343 -24.99 1.51 -1.86
C VAL A 343 -25.80 0.35 -1.28
N TYR A 344 -26.11 -0.66 -2.08
CA TYR A 344 -26.86 -1.84 -1.65
C TYR A 344 -26.13 -2.60 -0.52
N LYS A 345 -24.87 -2.96 -0.72
CA LYS A 345 -24.06 -3.71 0.25
C LYS A 345 -23.79 -2.91 1.53
N LEU A 346 -23.55 -1.62 1.41
CA LEU A 346 -23.40 -0.75 2.57
C LEU A 346 -24.69 -0.68 3.38
N SER A 347 -25.85 -0.55 2.71
CA SER A 347 -27.16 -0.58 3.35
C SER A 347 -27.44 -1.90 4.08
N MET A 348 -27.03 -3.04 3.51
CA MET A 348 -27.10 -4.34 4.20
C MET A 348 -26.27 -4.32 5.49
N LEU A 349 -25.02 -3.87 5.43
CA LEU A 349 -24.18 -3.77 6.62
C LEU A 349 -24.78 -2.83 7.68
N MET A 350 -25.40 -1.73 7.28
CA MET A 350 -26.03 -0.78 8.22
C MET A 350 -27.26 -1.39 8.91
N ASN A 351 -28.06 -2.18 8.19
CA ASN A 351 -29.28 -2.79 8.69
C ASN A 351 -29.07 -4.06 9.54
N ASP A 352 -27.97 -4.79 9.32
CA ASP A 352 -27.76 -6.10 9.92
C ASP A 352 -26.61 -6.11 10.93
N PRO A 353 -26.87 -5.89 12.23
CA PRO A 353 -25.88 -5.97 13.29
C PRO A 353 -25.25 -7.37 13.43
N GLN A 354 -26.04 -8.44 13.15
CA GLN A 354 -25.53 -9.80 13.28
C GLN A 354 -24.51 -10.10 12.17
N MET A 355 -24.80 -9.71 10.93
CA MET A 355 -23.86 -9.83 9.82
C MET A 355 -22.53 -9.10 10.16
N ARG A 356 -22.61 -7.89 10.73
CA ARG A 356 -21.40 -7.17 11.15
C ARG A 356 -20.63 -7.93 12.22
N LYS A 357 -21.30 -8.51 13.23
CA LYS A 357 -20.66 -9.30 14.30
C LYS A 357 -19.97 -10.56 13.77
N ASP A 358 -20.57 -11.23 12.80
CA ASP A 358 -19.99 -12.43 12.21
C ASP A 358 -18.74 -12.10 11.39
N ILE A 359 -18.78 -11.05 10.57
CA ILE A 359 -17.59 -10.54 9.86
C ILE A 359 -16.53 -10.07 10.85
N GLN A 360 -16.92 -9.37 11.93
CA GLN A 360 -15.98 -8.87 12.95
C GLN A 360 -15.12 -9.97 13.57
N LYS A 361 -15.69 -11.14 13.87
CA LYS A 361 -14.94 -12.29 14.41
C LYS A 361 -13.86 -12.75 13.44
N ASN A 362 -14.19 -12.81 12.15
CA ASN A 362 -13.28 -13.31 11.12
C ASN A 362 -12.15 -12.31 10.88
N ILE A 363 -12.47 -11.00 10.74
CA ILE A 363 -11.47 -9.96 10.46
C ILE A 363 -10.47 -9.78 11.59
N LEU A 364 -10.86 -9.96 12.84
CA LEU A 364 -9.95 -9.94 13.98
C LEU A 364 -8.92 -11.08 13.95
N THR A 365 -9.33 -12.24 13.42
CA THR A 365 -8.42 -13.36 13.18
C THR A 365 -7.52 -13.08 11.98
N LYS A 366 -8.09 -12.59 10.90
CA LYS A 366 -7.36 -12.23 9.68
C LYS A 366 -6.30 -11.15 9.90
N ALA A 367 -6.60 -10.14 10.72
CA ALA A 367 -5.66 -9.05 11.02
C ALA A 367 -4.37 -9.53 11.69
N LYS A 368 -4.40 -10.64 12.42
CA LYS A 368 -3.19 -11.22 13.06
C LYS A 368 -2.13 -11.66 12.04
N GLU A 369 -2.55 -12.00 10.82
CA GLU A 369 -1.63 -12.38 9.74
C GLU A 369 -0.74 -11.20 9.29
N TYR A 370 -1.16 -9.97 9.59
CA TYR A 370 -0.46 -8.73 9.23
C TYR A 370 0.33 -8.12 10.38
N SER A 371 0.39 -8.78 11.55
CA SER A 371 1.17 -8.27 12.68
C SER A 371 2.66 -8.18 12.33
N VAL A 372 3.37 -7.25 12.97
CA VAL A 372 4.80 -7.04 12.72
C VAL A 372 5.58 -8.33 12.96
N GLU A 373 5.23 -9.08 14.00
CA GLU A 373 5.87 -10.35 14.40
C GLU A 373 5.74 -11.42 13.31
N VAL A 374 4.56 -11.54 12.69
CA VAL A 374 4.32 -12.49 11.60
C VAL A 374 5.10 -12.08 10.34
N ILE A 375 5.04 -10.80 9.99
CA ILE A 375 5.72 -10.28 8.80
C ILE A 375 7.25 -10.35 8.96
N VAL A 376 7.79 -10.06 10.13
CA VAL A 376 9.24 -10.19 10.41
C VAL A 376 9.71 -11.63 10.29
N LYS A 377 8.93 -12.62 10.75
CA LYS A 377 9.26 -14.04 10.53
C LYS A 377 9.33 -14.41 9.05
N GLN A 378 8.40 -13.89 8.23
CA GLN A 378 8.43 -14.12 6.78
C GLN A 378 9.69 -13.50 6.12
N TRP A 379 10.13 -12.33 6.60
CA TRP A 379 11.39 -11.73 6.16
C TRP A 379 12.60 -12.54 6.61
N ASP A 380 12.63 -13.02 7.85
CA ASP A 380 13.69 -13.88 8.38
C ASP A 380 13.83 -15.18 7.56
N GLU A 381 12.71 -15.86 7.29
CA GLU A 381 12.67 -17.05 6.43
C GLU A 381 13.20 -16.74 5.02
N LEU A 382 12.81 -15.62 4.45
CA LEU A 382 13.31 -15.18 3.14
C LEU A 382 14.82 -14.92 3.19
N PHE A 383 15.32 -14.18 4.19
CA PHE A 383 16.75 -13.90 4.32
C PHE A 383 17.58 -15.19 4.43
N LYS A 384 17.15 -16.13 5.27
CA LYS A 384 17.81 -17.43 5.40
C LYS A 384 17.76 -18.27 4.12
N SER A 385 16.71 -18.12 3.31
CA SER A 385 16.55 -18.89 2.08
C SER A 385 17.43 -18.41 0.92
N VAL A 386 17.94 -17.19 0.97
CA VAL A 386 18.79 -16.61 -0.09
C VAL A 386 20.29 -16.66 0.24
N LEU A 387 20.65 -16.82 1.53
CA LEU A 387 22.05 -16.99 1.98
C LEU A 387 22.55 -18.40 1.70
#